data_d88d0dddf636620f256af6f3123ada7e
#
_entry.id   d88d0dddf636620f256af6f3123ada7e
#
_cell.length_a   1.000
_cell.length_b   1.000
_cell.length_c   1.000
_cell.angle_alpha   90.00
_cell.angle_beta   90.00
_cell.angle_gamma   90.00
#
_symmetry.space_group_name_H-M   'P 1'
#
loop_
_entity.id
_entity.type
_entity.pdbx_description
1 polymer ?
#
loop_
_entity_poly.entity_id
_entity_poly.type
_entity_poly.pdbx_seq_one_letter_code
_entity_poly.pdbx_strand_id
1 'polypeptide(L)'
;MDLLRTVQDPQTGLSLASTGRLESCTVDDGGRLTLTLGVAREQAPALSALCDAAAQKLQTLPNITKATIILTAHRPAGAPEPTAGQTASAAARTTSAPAGAGGHRPLGGPAPAPGTPVLPGVKTIIAVASGKGGVGKSTTAVNLAVGLGMEGLRTGLLDADIHGPSLHRMMGAKGKPDVVEGRLQPMQAWGICAVSLGMLVDEKAAMIWRGPMVMGAINQLLSDVDWGELDVLVVDLPPGTGDAHLSLTQKVPLGGAVIVSTPQDIALIDARRGVTMFEKLHVPVLGLVENMSYFCCPNCGHNTELFGHGGARREAEAMGVPFLGEVPLLADIRASGDSGVPLVIGAPNSEGGKAYRAIAHTVATAIQATAH
;
A
#
# COMPACT_ATOMS: atom_id res chain seq x y z
N MET A 1 -24.19 7.07 -27.23
CA MET A 1 -23.29 6.99 -28.40
C MET A 1 -23.61 8.03 -29.47
N ASP A 2 -24.88 8.28 -29.81
CA ASP A 2 -25.21 9.24 -30.89
C ASP A 2 -24.82 10.68 -30.58
N LEU A 3 -24.86 11.11 -29.34
CA LEU A 3 -24.43 12.45 -28.93
C LEU A 3 -22.90 12.64 -29.05
N LEU A 4 -22.11 11.59 -28.83
CA LEU A 4 -20.65 11.66 -29.04
C LEU A 4 -20.25 11.81 -30.52
N ARG A 5 -21.15 11.44 -31.44
CA ARG A 5 -20.98 11.68 -32.88
C ARG A 5 -21.14 13.16 -33.25
N THR A 6 -21.83 13.95 -32.42
CA THR A 6 -22.04 15.40 -32.65
C THR A 6 -20.91 16.28 -32.08
N VAL A 7 -20.04 15.73 -31.24
CA VAL A 7 -18.88 16.42 -30.68
C VAL A 7 -17.67 16.14 -31.57
N GLN A 8 -17.23 17.16 -32.32
CA GLN A 8 -16.08 17.04 -33.24
C GLN A 8 -14.78 17.43 -32.54
N ASP A 9 -13.74 16.67 -32.78
CA ASP A 9 -12.37 16.98 -32.38
C ASP A 9 -11.82 18.11 -33.26
N PRO A 10 -11.45 19.27 -32.69
CA PRO A 10 -10.99 20.42 -33.47
C PRO A 10 -9.67 20.17 -34.23
N GLN A 11 -8.89 19.17 -33.86
CA GLN A 11 -7.64 18.81 -34.51
C GLN A 11 -7.82 17.88 -35.70
N THR A 12 -8.78 16.98 -35.64
CA THR A 12 -8.98 15.94 -36.65
C THR A 12 -10.25 16.13 -37.46
N GLY A 13 -11.18 16.99 -37.02
CA GLY A 13 -12.50 17.19 -37.62
C GLY A 13 -13.43 15.98 -37.50
N LEU A 14 -12.96 14.89 -36.87
CA LEU A 14 -13.73 13.67 -36.68
C LEU A 14 -14.55 13.74 -35.39
N SER A 15 -15.67 13.01 -35.35
CA SER A 15 -16.45 12.91 -34.12
C SER A 15 -15.69 12.14 -33.04
N LEU A 16 -15.87 12.51 -31.77
CA LEU A 16 -15.21 11.83 -30.64
C LEU A 16 -15.46 10.30 -30.64
N ALA A 17 -16.60 9.85 -31.14
CA ALA A 17 -16.90 8.43 -31.28
C ALA A 17 -16.09 7.73 -32.38
N SER A 18 -15.62 8.45 -33.41
CA SER A 18 -14.89 7.90 -34.55
C SER A 18 -13.38 8.10 -34.49
N THR A 19 -12.87 8.84 -33.51
CA THR A 19 -11.42 9.09 -33.36
C THR A 19 -10.62 7.88 -32.88
N GLY A 20 -11.27 6.78 -32.44
CA GLY A 20 -10.61 5.64 -31.79
C GLY A 20 -10.00 5.96 -30.42
N ARG A 21 -10.23 7.16 -29.87
CA ARG A 21 -9.67 7.61 -28.58
C ARG A 21 -10.54 7.19 -27.38
N LEU A 22 -11.78 6.74 -27.61
CA LEU A 22 -12.68 6.30 -26.54
C LEU A 22 -12.24 4.94 -25.99
N GLU A 23 -11.78 4.91 -24.74
CA GLU A 23 -11.33 3.70 -24.04
C GLU A 23 -12.44 3.09 -23.20
N SER A 24 -13.21 3.92 -22.50
CA SER A 24 -14.31 3.46 -21.69
C SER A 24 -15.45 4.48 -21.60
N CYS A 25 -16.67 3.97 -21.40
CA CYS A 25 -17.87 4.75 -21.16
C CYS A 25 -18.70 4.02 -20.13
N THR A 26 -18.87 4.58 -18.94
CA THR A 26 -19.64 3.99 -17.84
C THR A 26 -20.66 4.98 -17.31
N VAL A 27 -21.85 4.49 -16.95
CA VAL A 27 -22.89 5.24 -16.24
C VAL A 27 -23.21 4.47 -14.98
N ASP A 28 -23.17 5.16 -13.83
CA ASP A 28 -23.56 4.55 -12.55
C ASP A 28 -25.07 4.68 -12.30
N ASP A 29 -25.56 3.99 -11.27
CA ASP A 29 -26.98 3.99 -10.88
C ASP A 29 -27.48 5.37 -10.44
N GLY A 30 -26.58 6.30 -10.12
CA GLY A 30 -26.87 7.70 -9.78
C GLY A 30 -26.90 8.65 -10.99
N GLY A 31 -26.77 8.12 -12.21
CA GLY A 31 -26.74 8.91 -13.45
C GLY A 31 -25.44 9.67 -13.69
N ARG A 32 -24.30 9.25 -13.10
CA ARG A 32 -22.98 9.83 -13.37
C ARG A 32 -22.33 9.12 -14.54
N LEU A 33 -22.09 9.86 -15.61
CA LEU A 33 -21.42 9.37 -16.81
C LEU A 33 -19.93 9.66 -16.70
N THR A 34 -19.09 8.64 -16.84
CA THR A 34 -17.62 8.77 -16.94
C THR A 34 -17.14 8.26 -18.29
N LEU A 35 -16.45 9.11 -19.05
CA LEU A 35 -15.80 8.79 -20.30
C LEU A 35 -14.30 8.86 -20.14
N THR A 36 -13.56 7.88 -20.68
CA THR A 36 -12.10 7.89 -20.70
C THR A 36 -11.63 7.94 -22.15
N LEU A 37 -10.78 8.94 -22.46
CA LEU A 37 -10.21 9.15 -23.79
C LEU A 37 -8.69 8.99 -23.73
N GLY A 38 -8.12 8.09 -24.55
CA GLY A 38 -6.70 7.92 -24.74
C GLY A 38 -6.14 9.01 -25.68
N VAL A 39 -5.12 9.75 -25.22
CA VAL A 39 -4.49 10.83 -25.99
C VAL A 39 -2.97 10.79 -25.86
N ALA A 40 -2.25 11.33 -26.85
CA ALA A 40 -0.83 11.57 -26.69
C ALA A 40 -0.59 12.71 -25.68
N ARG A 41 0.48 12.62 -24.88
CA ARG A 41 0.76 13.56 -23.78
C ARG A 41 0.81 15.03 -24.24
N GLU A 42 1.33 15.25 -25.45
CA GLU A 42 1.46 16.58 -26.05
C GLU A 42 0.11 17.19 -26.45
N GLN A 43 -0.91 16.36 -26.68
CA GLN A 43 -2.25 16.77 -27.11
C GLN A 43 -3.21 17.04 -25.96
N ALA A 44 -2.89 16.57 -24.75
CA ALA A 44 -3.77 16.68 -23.59
C ALA A 44 -4.21 18.12 -23.25
N PRO A 45 -3.32 19.15 -23.27
CA PRO A 45 -3.73 20.53 -22.98
C PRO A 45 -4.72 21.11 -24.00
N ALA A 46 -4.53 20.79 -25.30
CA ALA A 46 -5.40 21.30 -26.37
C ALA A 46 -6.81 20.65 -26.36
N LEU A 47 -6.93 19.44 -25.79
CA LEU A 47 -8.19 18.70 -25.71
C LEU A 47 -8.97 18.98 -24.43
N SER A 48 -8.41 19.68 -23.45
CA SER A 48 -9.10 19.99 -22.19
C SER A 48 -10.38 20.80 -22.42
N ALA A 49 -10.33 21.87 -23.22
CA ALA A 49 -11.48 22.69 -23.55
C ALA A 49 -12.58 21.90 -24.31
N LEU A 50 -12.17 20.95 -25.14
CA LEU A 50 -13.09 20.05 -25.84
C LEU A 50 -13.79 19.08 -24.87
N CYS A 51 -13.07 18.57 -23.87
CA CYS A 51 -13.63 17.71 -22.84
C CYS A 51 -14.69 18.44 -22.01
N ASP A 52 -14.45 19.70 -21.66
CA ASP A 52 -15.39 20.53 -20.92
C ASP A 52 -16.68 20.77 -21.73
N ALA A 53 -16.54 21.13 -23.01
CA ALA A 53 -17.67 21.33 -23.91
C ALA A 53 -18.45 20.01 -24.15
N ALA A 54 -17.75 18.90 -24.29
CA ALA A 54 -18.38 17.59 -24.44
C ALA A 54 -19.10 17.16 -23.15
N ALA A 55 -18.51 17.40 -21.98
CA ALA A 55 -19.15 17.11 -20.70
C ALA A 55 -20.44 17.90 -20.49
N GLN A 56 -20.45 19.19 -20.84
CA GLN A 56 -21.67 20.02 -20.80
C GLN A 56 -22.77 19.48 -21.71
N LYS A 57 -22.44 19.09 -22.94
CA LYS A 57 -23.43 18.50 -23.85
C LYS A 57 -23.96 17.15 -23.34
N LEU A 58 -23.11 16.32 -22.73
CA LEU A 58 -23.53 15.03 -22.19
C LEU A 58 -24.46 15.18 -20.96
N GLN A 59 -24.33 16.25 -20.20
CA GLN A 59 -25.24 16.57 -19.09
C GLN A 59 -26.66 16.95 -19.54
N THR A 60 -26.88 17.26 -20.81
CA THR A 60 -28.24 17.53 -21.34
C THR A 60 -29.03 16.25 -21.62
N LEU A 61 -28.42 15.07 -21.50
CA LEU A 61 -29.13 13.80 -21.69
C LEU A 61 -30.04 13.48 -20.52
N PRO A 62 -31.26 12.94 -20.80
CA PRO A 62 -32.14 12.46 -19.75
C PRO A 62 -31.42 11.35 -18.93
N ASN A 63 -31.55 11.40 -17.61
CA ASN A 63 -30.95 10.48 -16.64
C ASN A 63 -29.42 10.65 -16.42
N ILE A 64 -28.79 11.69 -16.96
CA ILE A 64 -27.40 12.02 -16.64
C ILE A 64 -27.38 13.23 -15.69
N THR A 65 -26.94 12.98 -14.44
CA THR A 65 -26.84 14.02 -13.40
C THR A 65 -25.48 14.73 -13.45
N LYS A 66 -24.43 14.02 -13.89
CA LYS A 66 -23.07 14.56 -14.03
C LYS A 66 -22.31 13.81 -15.11
N ALA A 67 -21.61 14.52 -15.99
CA ALA A 67 -20.70 13.94 -16.98
C ALA A 67 -19.25 14.36 -16.66
N THR A 68 -18.33 13.42 -16.65
CA THR A 68 -16.89 13.63 -16.43
C THR A 68 -16.12 12.98 -17.57
N ILE A 69 -15.20 13.72 -18.19
CA ILE A 69 -14.32 13.19 -19.24
C ILE A 69 -12.89 13.17 -18.70
N ILE A 70 -12.25 12.00 -18.72
CA ILE A 70 -10.90 11.77 -18.21
C ILE A 70 -9.99 11.55 -19.42
N LEU A 71 -8.90 12.33 -19.52
CA LEU A 71 -7.86 12.14 -20.52
C LEU A 71 -6.77 11.24 -19.95
N THR A 72 -6.48 10.13 -20.62
CA THR A 72 -5.37 9.21 -20.32
C THR A 72 -4.27 9.40 -21.35
N ALA A 73 -3.05 9.70 -20.88
CA ALA A 73 -1.91 9.86 -21.77
C ALA A 73 -1.19 8.52 -21.96
N HIS A 74 -1.21 7.99 -23.17
CA HIS A 74 -0.44 6.80 -23.55
C HIS A 74 0.82 7.19 -24.31
N ARG A 75 1.91 6.47 -24.01
CA ARG A 75 3.13 6.54 -24.83
C ARG A 75 2.94 5.64 -26.04
N PRO A 76 3.19 6.07 -27.29
CA PRO A 76 3.10 5.18 -28.45
C PRO A 76 4.06 3.99 -28.28
N ALA A 77 3.60 2.79 -28.55
CA ALA A 77 4.45 1.61 -28.59
C ALA A 77 5.49 1.77 -29.70
N GLY A 78 6.79 1.89 -29.34
CA GLY A 78 7.89 1.98 -30.32
C GLY A 78 8.79 3.22 -30.18
N ALA A 79 8.62 4.11 -29.21
CA ALA A 79 9.54 5.23 -29.02
C ALA A 79 10.82 4.77 -28.28
N PRO A 80 12.04 5.11 -28.80
CA PRO A 80 13.30 4.72 -28.16
C PRO A 80 13.48 5.39 -26.79
N GLU A 81 14.12 4.69 -25.86
CA GLU A 81 14.50 5.23 -24.56
C GLU A 81 15.46 6.41 -24.70
N PRO A 82 15.26 7.52 -23.97
CA PRO A 82 16.26 8.59 -23.93
C PRO A 82 17.47 8.13 -23.11
N THR A 83 18.61 8.03 -23.75
CA THR A 83 19.93 7.92 -23.12
C THR A 83 20.16 9.12 -22.21
N ALA A 84 20.57 8.83 -20.98
CA ALA A 84 20.99 9.81 -20.00
C ALA A 84 22.18 10.64 -20.51
N GLY A 85 22.07 11.94 -20.49
CA GLY A 85 23.17 12.87 -20.63
C GLY A 85 22.88 14.08 -21.48
N GLN A 86 22.50 15.19 -20.85
CA GLN A 86 23.19 16.47 -21.01
C GLN A 86 22.44 17.58 -20.25
N THR A 87 23.18 18.17 -19.36
CA THR A 87 22.90 19.41 -18.62
C THR A 87 22.84 20.61 -19.55
N ALA A 88 21.85 21.48 -19.38
CA ALA A 88 21.98 22.87 -19.71
C ALA A 88 21.10 23.76 -18.82
N SER A 89 21.77 24.64 -18.12
CA SER A 89 21.36 25.77 -17.31
C SER A 89 20.56 26.81 -18.13
N ALA A 90 19.50 27.39 -17.56
CA ALA A 90 19.08 28.76 -17.84
C ALA A 90 18.19 29.34 -16.73
N ALA A 91 18.76 30.25 -16.02
CA ALA A 91 18.31 31.53 -15.45
C ALA A 91 16.84 31.78 -15.07
N ALA A 92 16.72 32.20 -13.82
CA ALA A 92 15.58 32.78 -13.15
C ALA A 92 15.01 34.05 -13.85
N ARG A 93 13.68 34.18 -13.82
CA ARG A 93 13.00 35.50 -13.74
C ARG A 93 11.79 35.42 -12.83
N THR A 94 11.85 36.20 -11.79
CA THR A 94 10.80 36.52 -10.82
C THR A 94 9.73 37.41 -11.46
N THR A 95 8.45 37.13 -11.25
CA THR A 95 7.39 38.11 -11.16
C THR A 95 6.31 37.66 -10.18
N SER A 96 5.94 38.61 -9.33
CA SER A 96 5.06 38.57 -8.17
C SER A 96 3.57 38.36 -8.52
N ALA A 97 2.84 37.82 -7.54
CA ALA A 97 1.42 37.46 -7.43
C ALA A 97 0.41 38.62 -7.61
N PRO A 98 -0.92 38.29 -7.66
CA PRO A 98 -1.73 38.56 -6.46
C PRO A 98 -2.62 37.41 -6.02
N ALA A 99 -2.97 37.48 -4.73
CA ALA A 99 -3.78 36.52 -3.98
C ALA A 99 -5.27 36.59 -4.33
N GLY A 100 -5.93 35.45 -4.28
CA GLY A 100 -7.39 35.38 -4.19
C GLY A 100 -7.96 34.00 -4.49
N ALA A 101 -8.70 33.47 -3.49
CA ALA A 101 -9.73 32.45 -3.56
C ALA A 101 -9.30 30.96 -3.38
N GLY A 102 -9.89 30.41 -2.30
CA GLY A 102 -9.74 29.05 -1.77
C GLY A 102 -9.83 27.93 -2.80
N GLY A 103 -8.70 27.34 -3.09
CA GLY A 103 -8.56 26.11 -3.82
C GLY A 103 -7.88 25.08 -2.91
N HIS A 104 -8.37 23.88 -2.89
CA HIS A 104 -7.74 22.74 -2.24
C HIS A 104 -6.25 22.70 -2.61
N ARG A 105 -5.40 22.84 -1.58
CA ARG A 105 -3.95 22.77 -1.71
C ARG A 105 -3.59 21.36 -2.18
N PRO A 106 -2.87 21.16 -3.29
CA PRO A 106 -2.33 19.86 -3.65
C PRO A 106 -1.37 19.43 -2.53
N LEU A 107 -1.60 18.28 -1.94
CA LEU A 107 -0.72 17.64 -0.96
C LEU A 107 0.54 17.14 -1.69
N GLY A 108 1.50 18.03 -1.89
CA GLY A 108 2.81 17.76 -2.44
C GLY A 108 3.74 18.85 -1.95
N GLY A 109 4.33 18.66 -0.78
CA GLY A 109 5.48 19.45 -0.32
C GLY A 109 6.69 19.21 -1.25
N PRO A 110 7.70 20.10 -1.27
CA PRO A 110 8.94 19.85 -1.98
C PRO A 110 9.58 18.55 -1.49
N ALA A 111 10.15 17.79 -2.43
CA ALA A 111 10.88 16.57 -2.09
C ALA A 111 11.95 16.84 -1.02
N PRO A 112 12.09 15.98 0.01
CA PRO A 112 13.11 16.15 1.03
C PRO A 112 14.51 16.24 0.40
N ALA A 113 15.36 17.10 0.95
CA ALA A 113 16.74 17.19 0.55
C ALA A 113 17.45 15.84 0.75
N PRO A 114 18.39 15.44 -0.12
CA PRO A 114 19.15 14.22 0.06
C PRO A 114 19.84 14.21 1.42
N GLY A 115 19.55 13.20 2.26
CA GLY A 115 20.12 13.05 3.60
C GLY A 115 19.24 13.44 4.78
N THR A 116 18.02 13.98 4.54
CA THR A 116 17.06 14.19 5.63
C THR A 116 16.34 12.87 5.93
N PRO A 117 16.32 12.38 7.18
CA PRO A 117 15.51 11.21 7.55
C PRO A 117 14.05 11.49 7.16
N VAL A 118 13.46 10.62 6.35
CA VAL A 118 12.06 10.75 5.92
C VAL A 118 11.11 10.65 7.11
N LEU A 119 11.57 10.01 8.20
CA LEU A 119 10.86 9.80 9.45
C LEU A 119 11.78 10.17 10.62
N PRO A 120 11.86 11.45 11.00
CA PRO A 120 12.59 11.83 12.21
C PRO A 120 11.95 11.15 13.42
N GLY A 121 12.79 10.56 14.30
CA GLY A 121 12.34 9.84 15.50
C GLY A 121 12.14 8.34 15.30
N VAL A 122 12.09 7.80 14.10
CA VAL A 122 11.99 6.36 13.84
C VAL A 122 13.38 5.77 13.55
N LYS A 123 13.83 4.86 14.43
CA LYS A 123 15.19 4.26 14.29
C LYS A 123 15.29 3.23 13.18
N THR A 124 14.27 2.36 13.08
CA THR A 124 14.26 1.25 12.12
C THR A 124 12.87 1.08 11.53
N ILE A 125 12.79 0.80 10.23
CA ILE A 125 11.54 0.51 9.53
C ILE A 125 11.65 -0.90 8.96
N ILE A 126 10.71 -1.77 9.30
CA ILE A 126 10.65 -3.13 8.75
C ILE A 126 9.38 -3.32 7.93
N ALA A 127 9.52 -3.98 6.78
CA ALA A 127 8.41 -4.31 5.91
C ALA A 127 7.88 -5.72 6.22
N VAL A 128 6.56 -5.89 6.25
CA VAL A 128 5.91 -7.20 6.19
C VAL A 128 5.31 -7.35 4.81
N ALA A 129 5.80 -8.34 4.07
CA ALA A 129 5.48 -8.55 2.67
C ALA A 129 4.96 -9.97 2.41
N SER A 130 4.23 -10.14 1.32
CA SER A 130 3.82 -11.45 0.81
C SER A 130 3.75 -11.43 -0.70
N GLY A 131 4.06 -12.54 -1.33
CA GLY A 131 3.99 -12.67 -2.79
C GLY A 131 2.56 -12.68 -3.35
N LYS A 132 1.56 -13.06 -2.55
CA LYS A 132 0.14 -13.07 -2.93
C LYS A 132 -0.77 -12.66 -1.77
N GLY A 133 -2.02 -12.29 -2.09
CA GLY A 133 -3.06 -12.03 -1.09
C GLY A 133 -3.54 -13.31 -0.39
N GLY A 134 -4.11 -13.14 0.81
CA GLY A 134 -4.76 -14.22 1.56
C GLY A 134 -3.82 -15.16 2.34
N VAL A 135 -2.52 -14.87 2.42
CA VAL A 135 -1.56 -15.68 3.20
C VAL A 135 -1.49 -15.28 4.69
N GLY A 136 -2.28 -14.30 5.13
CA GLY A 136 -2.29 -13.83 6.51
C GLY A 136 -1.20 -12.79 6.83
N LYS A 137 -0.75 -12.03 5.83
CA LYS A 137 0.25 -10.96 5.93
C LYS A 137 -0.11 -9.94 7.03
N SER A 138 -1.29 -9.33 6.94
CA SER A 138 -1.75 -8.29 7.87
C SER A 138 -1.94 -8.83 9.29
N THR A 139 -2.45 -10.06 9.44
CA THR A 139 -2.53 -10.75 10.74
C THR A 139 -1.15 -10.93 11.36
N THR A 140 -0.17 -11.31 10.54
CA THR A 140 1.23 -11.44 10.97
C THR A 140 1.81 -10.08 11.33
N ALA A 141 1.56 -9.03 10.53
CA ALA A 141 2.04 -7.68 10.80
C ALA A 141 1.53 -7.12 12.12
N VAL A 142 0.23 -7.29 12.41
CA VAL A 142 -0.38 -6.87 13.69
C VAL A 142 0.26 -7.60 14.87
N ASN A 143 0.30 -8.94 14.82
CA ASN A 143 0.82 -9.72 15.94
C ASN A 143 2.33 -9.55 16.13
N LEU A 144 3.08 -9.33 15.03
CA LEU A 144 4.49 -8.98 15.08
C LEU A 144 4.70 -7.60 15.76
N ALA A 145 3.98 -6.58 15.33
CA ALA A 145 4.12 -5.23 15.88
C ALA A 145 3.79 -5.19 17.37
N VAL A 146 2.67 -5.79 17.77
CA VAL A 146 2.29 -5.88 19.19
C VAL A 146 3.28 -6.73 19.96
N GLY A 147 3.75 -7.85 19.39
CA GLY A 147 4.80 -8.69 19.97
C GLY A 147 6.11 -7.94 20.21
N LEU A 148 6.55 -7.10 19.25
CA LEU A 148 7.73 -6.24 19.41
C LEU A 148 7.53 -5.21 20.53
N GLY A 149 6.33 -4.66 20.68
CA GLY A 149 5.96 -3.81 21.82
C GLY A 149 6.08 -4.56 23.16
N MET A 150 5.67 -5.84 23.20
CA MET A 150 5.83 -6.70 24.38
C MET A 150 7.30 -7.03 24.72
N GLU A 151 8.20 -7.02 23.72
CA GLU A 151 9.65 -7.12 23.91
C GLU A 151 10.30 -5.80 24.39
N GLY A 152 9.49 -4.75 24.64
CA GLY A 152 9.94 -3.48 25.19
C GLY A 152 10.36 -2.43 24.16
N LEU A 153 10.13 -2.68 22.85
CA LEU A 153 10.40 -1.72 21.79
C LEU A 153 9.24 -0.73 21.65
N ARG A 154 9.53 0.55 21.51
CA ARG A 154 8.53 1.56 21.09
C ARG A 154 8.19 1.29 19.64
N THR A 155 7.02 0.72 19.41
CA THR A 155 6.63 0.16 18.12
C THR A 155 5.50 0.95 17.49
N GLY A 156 5.64 1.24 16.18
CA GLY A 156 4.58 1.75 15.32
C GLY A 156 4.16 0.71 14.29
N LEU A 157 2.93 0.82 13.79
CA LEU A 157 2.37 -0.03 12.76
C LEU A 157 1.66 0.80 11.70
N LEU A 158 2.11 0.68 10.44
CA LEU A 158 1.51 1.34 9.28
C LEU A 158 0.88 0.29 8.35
N ASP A 159 -0.42 0.42 8.10
CA ASP A 159 -1.12 -0.36 7.07
C ASP A 159 -1.05 0.41 5.75
N ALA A 160 -0.26 -0.12 4.83
CA ALA A 160 -0.09 0.40 3.48
C ALA A 160 -0.88 -0.41 2.43
N ASP A 161 -1.69 -1.39 2.85
CA ASP A 161 -2.52 -2.20 1.94
C ASP A 161 -3.84 -1.49 1.62
N ILE A 162 -3.85 -0.78 0.50
CA ILE A 162 -5.02 -0.02 0.04
C ILE A 162 -6.18 -0.90 -0.42
N HIS A 163 -5.87 -2.09 -0.93
CA HIS A 163 -6.88 -2.96 -1.52
C HIS A 163 -7.69 -3.74 -0.49
N GLY A 164 -7.20 -3.82 0.73
CA GLY A 164 -7.85 -4.51 1.84
C GLY A 164 -7.41 -3.98 3.19
N PRO A 165 -7.54 -2.65 3.45
CA PRO A 165 -7.08 -2.09 4.70
C PRO A 165 -7.89 -2.70 5.84
N SER A 166 -7.28 -3.61 6.59
CA SER A 166 -7.95 -4.40 7.62
C SER A 166 -7.41 -4.15 9.02
N LEU A 167 -6.28 -3.49 9.10
CA LEU A 167 -5.48 -3.36 10.31
C LEU A 167 -6.20 -2.59 11.42
N HIS A 168 -6.94 -1.52 11.07
CA HIS A 168 -7.73 -0.77 12.04
C HIS A 168 -8.80 -1.65 12.72
N ARG A 169 -9.43 -2.58 11.99
CA ARG A 169 -10.37 -3.56 12.55
C ARG A 169 -9.67 -4.57 13.44
N MET A 170 -8.53 -5.13 12.98
CA MET A 170 -7.74 -6.11 13.74
C MET A 170 -7.15 -5.52 15.03
N MET A 171 -6.99 -4.20 15.11
CA MET A 171 -6.52 -3.47 16.28
C MET A 171 -7.66 -2.96 17.17
N GLY A 172 -8.91 -3.18 16.78
CA GLY A 172 -10.08 -2.68 17.50
C GLY A 172 -10.25 -1.17 17.42
N ALA A 173 -9.62 -0.52 16.43
CA ALA A 173 -9.67 0.92 16.24
C ALA A 173 -11.05 1.36 15.76
N LYS A 174 -11.57 2.42 16.34
CA LYS A 174 -12.84 3.05 15.96
C LYS A 174 -12.61 4.54 15.69
N GLY A 175 -13.18 5.04 14.61
CA GLY A 175 -13.14 6.46 14.24
C GLY A 175 -11.97 6.81 13.32
N LYS A 176 -11.85 8.12 13.06
CA LYS A 176 -10.78 8.70 12.26
C LYS A 176 -9.66 9.21 13.16
N PRO A 177 -8.40 9.22 12.70
CA PRO A 177 -7.31 9.83 13.43
C PRO A 177 -7.56 11.32 13.65
N ASP A 178 -7.21 11.83 14.82
CA ASP A 178 -7.22 13.25 15.10
C ASP A 178 -6.11 13.99 14.37
N VAL A 179 -6.32 15.28 14.11
CA VAL A 179 -5.29 16.14 13.52
C VAL A 179 -4.92 17.22 14.54
N VAL A 180 -3.68 17.21 15.01
CA VAL A 180 -3.13 18.20 15.95
C VAL A 180 -1.99 18.93 15.24
N GLU A 181 -2.04 20.25 15.24
CA GLU A 181 -1.03 21.12 14.58
C GLU A 181 -0.75 20.74 13.12
N GLY A 182 -1.78 20.24 12.41
CA GLY A 182 -1.67 19.85 11.01
C GLY A 182 -1.05 18.46 10.77
N ARG A 183 -0.75 17.70 11.84
CA ARG A 183 -0.24 16.33 11.77
C ARG A 183 -1.29 15.33 12.24
N LEU A 184 -1.36 14.19 11.54
CA LEU A 184 -2.21 13.07 11.92
C LEU A 184 -1.67 12.41 13.20
N GLN A 185 -2.53 12.23 14.19
CA GLN A 185 -2.16 11.52 15.41
C GLN A 185 -2.42 10.01 15.22
N PRO A 186 -1.41 9.15 15.40
CA PRO A 186 -1.61 7.71 15.32
C PRO A 186 -2.50 7.26 16.48
N MET A 187 -3.37 6.29 16.21
CA MET A 187 -4.14 5.65 17.26
C MET A 187 -3.22 4.87 18.20
N GLN A 188 -3.55 4.87 19.49
CA GLN A 188 -2.86 4.06 20.49
C GLN A 188 -3.69 2.83 20.82
N ALA A 189 -3.15 1.65 20.60
CA ALA A 189 -3.80 0.39 20.95
C ALA A 189 -2.76 -0.68 21.28
N TRP A 190 -3.05 -1.49 22.28
CA TRP A 190 -2.23 -2.65 22.67
C TRP A 190 -0.75 -2.32 22.94
N GLY A 191 -0.47 -1.11 23.42
CA GLY A 191 0.89 -0.67 23.73
C GLY A 191 1.73 -0.19 22.55
N ILE A 192 1.14 -0.07 21.36
CA ILE A 192 1.79 0.45 20.15
C ILE A 192 0.97 1.59 19.54
N CYS A 193 1.58 2.39 18.67
CA CYS A 193 0.85 3.33 17.84
C CYS A 193 0.60 2.75 16.43
N ALA A 194 -0.56 3.06 15.83
CA ALA A 194 -0.92 2.52 14.53
C ALA A 194 -1.69 3.51 13.66
N VAL A 195 -1.49 3.43 12.35
CA VAL A 195 -2.29 4.13 11.33
C VAL A 195 -2.60 3.18 10.19
N SER A 196 -3.83 3.23 9.69
CA SER A 196 -4.26 2.48 8.50
C SER A 196 -4.82 3.44 7.48
N LEU A 197 -4.51 3.20 6.20
CA LEU A 197 -5.16 3.88 5.08
C LEU A 197 -6.69 3.75 5.14
N GLY A 198 -7.20 2.63 5.65
CA GLY A 198 -8.64 2.41 5.84
C GLY A 198 -9.31 3.39 6.81
N MET A 199 -8.54 4.07 7.67
CA MET A 199 -9.08 5.09 8.58
C MET A 199 -9.28 6.45 7.89
N LEU A 200 -8.58 6.70 6.78
CA LEU A 200 -8.61 7.96 6.04
C LEU A 200 -9.61 7.94 4.89
N VAL A 201 -10.01 6.76 4.44
CA VAL A 201 -10.91 6.56 3.30
C VAL A 201 -12.27 6.12 3.82
N ASP A 202 -13.34 6.70 3.27
CA ASP A 202 -14.68 6.24 3.57
C ASP A 202 -14.88 4.84 2.93
N GLU A 203 -15.17 3.82 3.74
CA GLU A 203 -15.40 2.44 3.28
C GLU A 203 -16.48 2.33 2.19
N LYS A 204 -17.42 3.29 2.17
CA LYS A 204 -18.49 3.34 1.17
C LYS A 204 -18.11 4.04 -0.13
N ALA A 205 -16.95 4.71 -0.16
CA ALA A 205 -16.47 5.36 -1.36
C ALA A 205 -15.70 4.33 -2.20
N ALA A 206 -16.32 3.87 -3.29
CA ALA A 206 -15.63 3.07 -4.31
C ALA A 206 -14.57 3.94 -5.00
N MET A 207 -13.42 4.13 -4.37
CA MET A 207 -12.28 4.83 -4.97
C MET A 207 -11.46 3.86 -5.81
N ILE A 208 -11.28 4.20 -7.07
CA ILE A 208 -10.36 3.46 -7.95
C ILE A 208 -8.95 3.97 -7.68
N TRP A 209 -8.18 3.24 -6.91
CA TRP A 209 -6.79 3.55 -6.62
C TRP A 209 -5.89 3.18 -7.80
N ARG A 210 -5.13 4.16 -8.29
CA ARG A 210 -4.08 3.94 -9.28
C ARG A 210 -2.72 3.99 -8.60
N GLY A 211 -1.73 3.26 -9.10
CA GLY A 211 -0.39 3.16 -8.50
C GLY A 211 0.20 4.48 -7.98
N PRO A 212 0.22 5.58 -8.76
CA PRO A 212 0.73 6.87 -8.27
C PRO A 212 -0.06 7.46 -7.09
N MET A 213 -1.38 7.23 -7.01
CA MET A 213 -2.21 7.68 -5.88
C MET A 213 -1.92 6.88 -4.62
N VAL A 214 -1.74 5.56 -4.77
CA VAL A 214 -1.33 4.65 -3.69
C VAL A 214 -0.03 5.15 -3.06
N MET A 215 0.95 5.44 -3.90
CA MET A 215 2.24 5.92 -3.45
C MET A 215 2.19 7.30 -2.80
N GLY A 216 1.34 8.19 -3.33
CA GLY A 216 1.07 9.49 -2.71
C GLY A 216 0.53 9.33 -1.29
N ALA A 217 -0.46 8.45 -1.10
CA ALA A 217 -1.08 8.19 0.21
C ALA A 217 -0.09 7.55 1.20
N ILE A 218 0.69 6.56 0.78
CA ILE A 218 1.72 5.94 1.64
C ILE A 218 2.75 6.98 2.07
N ASN A 219 3.24 7.81 1.14
CA ASN A 219 4.19 8.87 1.46
C ASN A 219 3.61 9.88 2.45
N GLN A 220 2.35 10.25 2.25
CA GLN A 220 1.65 11.14 3.14
C GLN A 220 1.52 10.55 4.56
N LEU A 221 1.19 9.27 4.71
CA LEU A 221 1.14 8.60 6.01
C LEU A 221 2.51 8.51 6.67
N LEU A 222 3.57 8.36 5.89
CA LEU A 222 4.92 8.37 6.43
C LEU A 222 5.32 9.78 6.91
N SER A 223 4.99 10.86 6.16
CA SER A 223 5.45 12.22 6.46
C SER A 223 4.53 13.00 7.40
N ASP A 224 3.21 12.83 7.26
CA ASP A 224 2.21 13.70 7.91
C ASP A 224 1.70 13.12 9.24
N VAL A 225 2.01 11.85 9.54
CA VAL A 225 1.73 11.24 10.85
C VAL A 225 2.77 11.66 11.87
N ASP A 226 2.32 11.99 13.06
CA ASP A 226 3.20 12.24 14.21
C ASP A 226 3.58 10.93 14.90
N TRP A 227 4.56 10.23 14.34
CA TRP A 227 5.03 8.95 14.86
C TRP A 227 5.74 9.05 16.21
N GLY A 228 6.23 10.24 16.57
CA GLY A 228 7.06 10.42 17.78
C GLY A 228 8.37 9.63 17.70
N GLU A 229 8.87 9.23 18.87
CA GLU A 229 10.10 8.45 19.01
C GLU A 229 9.80 6.95 18.99
N LEU A 230 10.15 6.27 17.91
CA LEU A 230 9.96 4.83 17.74
C LEU A 230 11.30 4.10 17.59
N ASP A 231 11.40 2.92 18.19
CA ASP A 231 12.51 2.01 17.96
C ASP A 231 12.30 1.23 16.66
N VAL A 232 11.03 0.90 16.34
CA VAL A 232 10.68 0.22 15.10
C VAL A 232 9.31 0.64 14.57
N LEU A 233 9.20 0.86 13.26
CA LEU A 233 7.94 1.00 12.54
C LEU A 233 7.74 -0.21 11.63
N VAL A 234 6.70 -0.99 11.88
CA VAL A 234 6.28 -2.12 11.05
C VAL A 234 5.37 -1.59 9.94
N VAL A 235 5.67 -1.91 8.70
CA VAL A 235 4.87 -1.52 7.53
C VAL A 235 4.25 -2.74 6.89
N ASP A 236 2.93 -2.86 6.95
CA ASP A 236 2.16 -3.90 6.25
C ASP A 236 2.00 -3.50 4.78
N LEU A 237 2.74 -4.13 3.88
CA LEU A 237 2.78 -3.79 2.46
C LEU A 237 1.58 -4.40 1.70
N PRO A 238 1.17 -3.82 0.56
CA PRO A 238 0.25 -4.49 -0.35
C PRO A 238 0.78 -5.87 -0.78
N PRO A 239 -0.07 -6.84 -1.11
CA PRO A 239 0.38 -8.14 -1.60
C PRO A 239 1.05 -8.03 -2.99
N GLY A 240 1.96 -8.94 -3.28
CA GLY A 240 2.68 -9.00 -4.55
C GLY A 240 4.09 -8.40 -4.48
N THR A 241 4.72 -8.22 -5.63
CA THR A 241 6.08 -7.67 -5.80
C THR A 241 6.08 -6.47 -6.76
N GLY A 242 5.03 -5.66 -6.69
CA GLY A 242 4.79 -4.56 -7.64
C GLY A 242 5.46 -3.23 -7.26
N ASP A 243 5.10 -2.19 -8.02
CA ASP A 243 5.68 -0.84 -7.93
C ASP A 243 5.60 -0.20 -6.53
N ALA A 244 4.62 -0.59 -5.71
CA ALA A 244 4.48 -0.07 -4.34
C ALA A 244 5.69 -0.42 -3.47
N HIS A 245 6.22 -1.64 -3.58
CA HIS A 245 7.41 -2.09 -2.86
C HIS A 245 8.65 -1.33 -3.29
N LEU A 246 8.86 -1.20 -4.61
CA LEU A 246 9.97 -0.44 -5.19
C LEU A 246 9.96 1.02 -4.73
N SER A 247 8.80 1.64 -4.80
CA SER A 247 8.68 3.06 -4.45
C SER A 247 8.86 3.33 -2.97
N LEU A 248 8.39 2.41 -2.10
CA LEU A 248 8.62 2.53 -0.66
C LEU A 248 10.11 2.43 -0.34
N THR A 249 10.79 1.39 -0.86
CA THR A 249 12.23 1.15 -0.61
C THR A 249 13.13 2.27 -1.15
N GLN A 250 12.72 2.95 -2.23
CA GLN A 250 13.45 4.10 -2.76
C GLN A 250 13.34 5.36 -1.89
N LYS A 251 12.29 5.47 -1.09
CA LYS A 251 12.00 6.66 -0.29
C LYS A 251 12.36 6.51 1.18
N VAL A 252 12.29 5.29 1.68
CA VAL A 252 12.50 5.00 3.10
C VAL A 252 13.56 3.90 3.23
N PRO A 253 14.64 4.12 3.98
CA PRO A 253 15.62 3.09 4.22
C PRO A 253 14.98 2.00 5.10
N LEU A 254 14.67 0.85 4.51
CA LEU A 254 14.17 -0.30 5.26
C LEU A 254 15.34 -1.00 5.97
N GLY A 255 15.22 -1.16 7.27
CA GLY A 255 16.15 -1.95 8.08
C GLY A 255 15.99 -3.46 7.88
N GLY A 256 14.87 -3.89 7.25
CA GLY A 256 14.66 -5.28 6.87
C GLY A 256 13.25 -5.60 6.42
N ALA A 257 13.08 -6.84 5.92
CA ALA A 257 11.79 -7.36 5.48
C ALA A 257 11.48 -8.74 6.09
N VAL A 258 10.24 -8.94 6.53
CA VAL A 258 9.67 -10.23 6.93
C VAL A 258 8.74 -10.68 5.82
N ILE A 259 8.94 -11.89 5.30
CA ILE A 259 8.14 -12.44 4.20
C ILE A 259 7.22 -13.52 4.73
N VAL A 260 5.92 -13.34 4.49
CA VAL A 260 4.86 -14.27 4.92
C VAL A 260 4.42 -15.12 3.74
N SER A 261 4.43 -16.44 3.93
CA SER A 261 3.95 -17.42 2.96
C SER A 261 3.10 -18.50 3.62
N THR A 262 2.48 -19.35 2.81
CA THR A 262 1.85 -20.59 3.23
C THR A 262 2.67 -21.77 2.67
N PRO A 263 2.49 -23.02 3.14
CA PRO A 263 3.26 -24.18 2.66
C PRO A 263 3.03 -24.55 1.19
N GLN A 264 2.00 -23.98 0.56
CA GLN A 264 1.62 -24.29 -0.83
C GLN A 264 2.69 -23.86 -1.83
N ASP A 265 3.04 -24.72 -2.79
CA ASP A 265 4.08 -24.47 -3.80
C ASP A 265 3.92 -23.12 -4.54
N ILE A 266 2.69 -22.77 -4.92
CA ILE A 266 2.40 -21.49 -5.60
C ILE A 266 2.76 -20.30 -4.70
N ALA A 267 2.47 -20.38 -3.38
CA ALA A 267 2.82 -19.32 -2.45
C ALA A 267 4.34 -19.23 -2.23
N LEU A 268 5.03 -20.36 -2.24
CA LEU A 268 6.47 -20.44 -2.10
C LEU A 268 7.21 -19.85 -3.31
N ILE A 269 6.70 -20.06 -4.53
CA ILE A 269 7.23 -19.40 -5.74
C ILE A 269 7.17 -17.88 -5.59
N ASP A 270 6.07 -17.35 -5.09
CA ASP A 270 5.91 -15.93 -4.90
C ASP A 270 6.76 -15.39 -3.73
N ALA A 271 6.95 -16.19 -2.67
CA ALA A 271 7.85 -15.85 -1.57
C ALA A 271 9.31 -15.72 -2.06
N ARG A 272 9.78 -16.64 -2.92
CA ARG A 272 11.11 -16.53 -3.57
C ARG A 272 11.25 -15.22 -4.34
N ARG A 273 10.23 -14.83 -5.11
CA ARG A 273 10.23 -13.55 -5.84
C ARG A 273 10.35 -12.38 -4.90
N GLY A 274 9.65 -12.44 -3.75
CA GLY A 274 9.74 -11.44 -2.69
C GLY A 274 11.16 -11.33 -2.12
N VAL A 275 11.79 -12.45 -1.75
CA VAL A 275 13.19 -12.48 -1.28
C VAL A 275 14.11 -11.86 -2.30
N THR A 276 14.10 -12.37 -3.55
CA THR A 276 14.95 -11.86 -4.63
C THR A 276 14.74 -10.37 -4.90
N MET A 277 13.50 -9.87 -4.76
CA MET A 277 13.21 -8.45 -4.92
C MET A 277 13.90 -7.63 -3.82
N PHE A 278 13.77 -8.00 -2.54
CA PHE A 278 14.39 -7.27 -1.43
C PHE A 278 15.91 -7.34 -1.49
N GLU A 279 16.49 -8.47 -1.88
CA GLU A 279 17.94 -8.60 -2.12
C GLU A 279 18.44 -7.62 -3.21
N LYS A 280 17.72 -7.53 -4.36
CA LYS A 280 18.06 -6.57 -5.43
C LYS A 280 17.94 -5.12 -4.98
N LEU A 281 17.08 -4.84 -4.00
CA LEU A 281 16.90 -3.52 -3.42
C LEU A 281 17.86 -3.26 -2.24
N HIS A 282 18.75 -4.19 -1.95
CA HIS A 282 19.69 -4.13 -0.83
C HIS A 282 18.98 -3.98 0.54
N VAL A 283 17.79 -4.55 0.67
CA VAL A 283 17.04 -4.63 1.92
C VAL A 283 17.30 -5.99 2.55
N PRO A 284 17.80 -6.08 3.79
CA PRO A 284 18.00 -7.35 4.48
C PRO A 284 16.69 -8.12 4.64
N VAL A 285 16.69 -9.40 4.31
CA VAL A 285 15.54 -10.27 4.62
C VAL A 285 15.73 -10.81 6.02
N LEU A 286 14.92 -10.33 6.97
CA LEU A 286 14.93 -10.77 8.38
C LEU A 286 14.49 -12.22 8.51
N GLY A 287 13.66 -12.69 7.58
CA GLY A 287 13.34 -14.09 7.42
C GLY A 287 11.94 -14.37 6.88
N LEU A 288 11.64 -15.67 6.74
CA LEU A 288 10.35 -16.19 6.27
C LEU A 288 9.51 -16.69 7.45
N VAL A 289 8.20 -16.41 7.38
CA VAL A 289 7.15 -16.97 8.25
C VAL A 289 6.29 -17.93 7.44
N GLU A 290 6.15 -19.18 7.88
CA GLU A 290 5.18 -20.12 7.35
C GLU A 290 3.86 -19.98 8.10
N ASN A 291 2.89 -19.30 7.52
CA ASN A 291 1.54 -19.21 8.09
C ASN A 291 0.64 -20.31 7.55
N MET A 292 -0.36 -20.71 8.35
CA MET A 292 -1.25 -21.84 8.04
C MET A 292 -0.48 -23.15 7.83
N SER A 293 0.60 -23.33 8.60
CA SER A 293 1.53 -24.46 8.46
C SER A 293 0.84 -25.81 8.71
N TYR A 294 0.01 -25.86 9.72
CA TYR A 294 -0.82 -27.03 10.05
C TYR A 294 -2.12 -26.60 10.72
N PHE A 295 -3.13 -27.43 10.63
CA PHE A 295 -4.40 -27.27 11.35
C PHE A 295 -4.37 -28.13 12.62
N CYS A 296 -4.62 -27.51 13.77
CA CYS A 296 -4.80 -28.21 15.02
C CYS A 296 -6.31 -28.38 15.28
N CYS A 297 -6.77 -29.62 15.36
CA CYS A 297 -8.18 -29.93 15.62
C CYS A 297 -8.59 -29.46 17.02
N PRO A 298 -9.58 -28.58 17.16
CA PRO A 298 -9.99 -28.07 18.48
C PRO A 298 -10.62 -29.13 19.39
N ASN A 299 -11.07 -30.28 18.84
CA ASN A 299 -11.71 -31.33 19.58
C ASN A 299 -10.74 -32.39 20.13
N CYS A 300 -9.73 -32.79 19.36
CA CYS A 300 -8.82 -33.86 19.71
C CYS A 300 -7.34 -33.49 19.73
N GLY A 301 -6.98 -32.24 19.36
CA GLY A 301 -5.59 -31.79 19.31
C GLY A 301 -4.75 -32.38 18.16
N HIS A 302 -5.35 -33.19 17.27
CA HIS A 302 -4.62 -33.78 16.15
C HIS A 302 -4.20 -32.71 15.14
N ASN A 303 -2.92 -32.74 14.75
CA ASN A 303 -2.38 -31.84 13.74
C ASN A 303 -2.52 -32.46 12.35
N THR A 304 -3.05 -31.65 11.39
CA THR A 304 -3.25 -32.04 10.00
C THR A 304 -2.61 -31.02 9.07
N GLU A 305 -1.78 -31.47 8.18
CA GLU A 305 -1.04 -30.64 7.19
C GLU A 305 -1.91 -30.38 5.96
N LEU A 306 -2.93 -29.50 6.10
CA LEU A 306 -3.94 -29.27 5.06
C LEU A 306 -3.36 -28.70 3.75
N PHE A 307 -2.29 -27.93 3.84
CA PHE A 307 -1.65 -27.27 2.70
C PHE A 307 -0.21 -27.75 2.44
N GLY A 308 0.19 -28.87 3.03
CA GLY A 308 1.58 -29.28 3.16
C GLY A 308 2.24 -28.64 4.40
N HIS A 309 3.51 -28.98 4.67
CA HIS A 309 4.24 -28.53 5.85
C HIS A 309 5.73 -28.31 5.57
N GLY A 310 6.30 -27.30 6.20
CA GLY A 310 7.73 -27.01 6.15
C GLY A 310 8.24 -26.51 4.80
N GLY A 311 7.33 -26.09 3.90
CA GLY A 311 7.70 -25.55 2.60
C GLY A 311 8.51 -24.27 2.70
N ALA A 312 8.07 -23.32 3.53
CA ALA A 312 8.78 -22.06 3.70
C ALA A 312 10.12 -22.24 4.45
N ARG A 313 10.23 -23.23 5.33
CA ARG A 313 11.51 -23.58 5.97
C ARG A 313 12.52 -24.06 4.92
N ARG A 314 12.13 -25.02 4.06
CA ARG A 314 13.01 -25.51 2.96
C ARG A 314 13.40 -24.40 2.01
N GLU A 315 12.48 -23.49 1.70
CA GLU A 315 12.79 -22.32 0.86
C GLU A 315 13.75 -21.36 1.53
N ALA A 316 13.58 -21.08 2.82
CA ALA A 316 14.48 -20.22 3.58
C ALA A 316 15.91 -20.81 3.58
N GLU A 317 16.04 -22.11 3.84
CA GLU A 317 17.31 -22.83 3.78
C GLU A 317 17.95 -22.77 2.38
N ALA A 318 17.16 -23.01 1.34
CA ALA A 318 17.63 -23.01 -0.04
C ALA A 318 18.11 -21.61 -0.50
N MET A 319 17.52 -20.54 0.03
CA MET A 319 17.88 -19.15 -0.27
C MET A 319 18.90 -18.57 0.70
N GLY A 320 19.27 -19.28 1.76
CA GLY A 320 20.22 -18.78 2.76
C GLY A 320 19.66 -17.64 3.62
N VAL A 321 18.32 -17.55 3.79
CA VAL A 321 17.66 -16.55 4.64
C VAL A 321 17.12 -17.21 5.91
N PRO A 322 16.95 -16.46 7.03
CA PRO A 322 16.42 -17.02 8.26
C PRO A 322 14.98 -17.57 8.11
N PHE A 323 14.66 -18.64 8.81
CA PHE A 323 13.29 -19.10 9.02
C PHE A 323 12.83 -18.63 10.40
N LEU A 324 11.79 -17.77 10.44
CA LEU A 324 11.33 -17.15 11.69
C LEU A 324 10.39 -18.03 12.51
N GLY A 325 9.64 -18.91 11.85
CA GLY A 325 8.73 -19.80 12.55
C GLY A 325 7.50 -20.20 11.74
N GLU A 326 6.74 -21.09 12.36
CA GLU A 326 5.49 -21.66 11.83
C GLU A 326 4.32 -21.13 12.65
N VAL A 327 3.25 -20.70 11.97
CA VAL A 327 2.00 -20.30 12.62
C VAL A 327 0.91 -21.28 12.21
N PRO A 328 0.22 -21.93 13.16
CA PRO A 328 -0.84 -22.88 12.85
C PRO A 328 -2.08 -22.17 12.28
N LEU A 329 -2.90 -22.91 11.55
CA LEU A 329 -4.24 -22.51 11.18
C LEU A 329 -5.21 -22.77 12.33
N LEU A 330 -5.60 -21.73 13.05
CA LEU A 330 -6.48 -21.80 14.22
C LEU A 330 -7.71 -20.90 14.03
N ALA A 331 -8.86 -21.36 14.54
CA ALA A 331 -10.08 -20.55 14.58
C ALA A 331 -9.88 -19.27 15.41
N ASP A 332 -9.06 -19.33 16.47
CA ASP A 332 -8.76 -18.22 17.37
C ASP A 332 -8.03 -17.07 16.65
N ILE A 333 -7.20 -17.37 15.64
CA ILE A 333 -6.52 -16.34 14.84
C ILE A 333 -7.54 -15.51 14.06
N ARG A 334 -8.54 -16.16 13.46
CA ARG A 334 -9.63 -15.46 12.80
C ARG A 334 -10.47 -14.67 13.79
N ALA A 335 -10.87 -15.30 14.90
CA ALA A 335 -11.69 -14.68 15.94
C ALA A 335 -11.00 -13.45 16.54
N SER A 336 -9.68 -13.48 16.72
CA SER A 336 -8.89 -12.36 17.20
C SER A 336 -8.94 -11.18 16.23
N GLY A 337 -8.79 -11.43 14.92
CA GLY A 337 -8.90 -10.41 13.89
C GLY A 337 -10.29 -9.76 13.84
N ASP A 338 -11.35 -10.55 13.97
CA ASP A 338 -12.74 -10.06 13.97
C ASP A 338 -13.09 -9.27 15.27
N SER A 339 -12.50 -9.65 16.40
CA SER A 339 -12.75 -8.98 17.69
C SER A 339 -11.93 -7.71 17.91
N GLY A 340 -10.90 -7.47 17.11
CA GLY A 340 -9.97 -6.35 17.28
C GLY A 340 -9.00 -6.53 18.46
N VAL A 341 -8.79 -7.77 18.91
CA VAL A 341 -7.82 -8.12 19.96
C VAL A 341 -6.74 -9.00 19.35
N PRO A 342 -5.51 -8.50 19.13
CA PRO A 342 -4.41 -9.31 18.58
C PRO A 342 -4.19 -10.59 19.38
N LEU A 343 -3.89 -11.70 18.70
CA LEU A 343 -3.79 -13.03 19.34
C LEU A 343 -2.73 -13.07 20.43
N VAL A 344 -1.60 -12.38 20.25
CA VAL A 344 -0.53 -12.28 21.26
C VAL A 344 -1.00 -11.66 22.58
N ILE A 345 -2.10 -10.90 22.57
CA ILE A 345 -2.76 -10.32 23.75
C ILE A 345 -3.93 -11.20 24.21
N GLY A 346 -4.85 -11.55 23.30
CA GLY A 346 -6.09 -12.24 23.64
C GLY A 346 -5.90 -13.70 24.06
N ALA A 347 -4.90 -14.37 23.46
CA ALA A 347 -4.60 -15.77 23.75
C ALA A 347 -3.07 -16.04 23.71
N PRO A 348 -2.28 -15.41 24.60
CA PRO A 348 -0.81 -15.45 24.55
C PRO A 348 -0.23 -16.86 24.77
N ASN A 349 -0.98 -17.74 25.42
CA ASN A 349 -0.59 -19.11 25.73
C ASN A 349 -1.07 -20.13 24.69
N SER A 350 -1.90 -19.74 23.72
CA SER A 350 -2.28 -20.59 22.59
C SER A 350 -1.06 -20.91 21.72
N GLU A 351 -1.13 -21.95 20.90
CA GLU A 351 -0.05 -22.27 19.96
C GLU A 351 0.25 -21.12 19.02
N GLY A 352 -0.78 -20.47 18.47
CA GLY A 352 -0.60 -19.28 17.62
C GLY A 352 -0.02 -18.07 18.35
N GLY A 353 -0.46 -17.81 19.60
CA GLY A 353 0.09 -16.74 20.43
C GLY A 353 1.57 -16.94 20.75
N LYS A 354 1.96 -18.18 21.12
CA LYS A 354 3.36 -18.53 21.33
C LYS A 354 4.19 -18.42 20.05
N ALA A 355 3.66 -18.86 18.90
CA ALA A 355 4.35 -18.76 17.62
C ALA A 355 4.65 -17.32 17.25
N TYR A 356 3.65 -16.41 17.30
CA TYR A 356 3.86 -15.00 17.01
C TYR A 356 4.83 -14.31 17.98
N ARG A 357 4.78 -14.67 19.28
CA ARG A 357 5.73 -14.13 20.27
C ARG A 357 7.16 -14.60 19.98
N ALA A 358 7.37 -15.86 19.63
CA ALA A 358 8.69 -16.37 19.24
C ALA A 358 9.23 -15.65 17.99
N ILE A 359 8.38 -15.44 16.98
CA ILE A 359 8.73 -14.67 15.78
C ILE A 359 9.11 -13.24 16.16
N ALA A 360 8.32 -12.57 16.99
CA ALA A 360 8.59 -11.20 17.43
C ALA A 360 9.92 -11.12 18.21
N HIS A 361 10.20 -12.05 19.09
CA HIS A 361 11.46 -12.13 19.83
C HIS A 361 12.67 -12.28 18.89
N THR A 362 12.58 -13.18 17.89
CA THR A 362 13.64 -13.37 16.90
C THR A 362 13.89 -12.10 16.08
N VAL A 363 12.81 -11.43 15.64
CA VAL A 363 12.91 -10.18 14.88
C VAL A 363 13.47 -9.04 15.76
N ALA A 364 13.04 -8.93 17.02
CA ALA A 364 13.58 -7.94 17.96
C ALA A 364 15.09 -8.09 18.14
N THR A 365 15.57 -9.34 18.33
CA THR A 365 16.99 -9.65 18.44
C THR A 365 17.78 -9.27 17.17
N ALA A 366 17.23 -9.55 15.99
CA ALA A 366 17.85 -9.20 14.72
C ALA A 366 17.96 -7.67 14.53
N ILE A 367 16.90 -6.92 14.88
CA ILE A 367 16.91 -5.45 14.80
C ILE A 367 17.97 -4.86 15.75
N GLN A 368 18.04 -5.35 16.99
CA GLN A 368 19.00 -4.86 17.98
C GLN A 368 20.44 -5.15 17.58
N ALA A 369 20.71 -6.30 16.95
CA ALA A 369 22.03 -6.65 16.46
C ALA A 369 22.53 -5.76 15.32
N THR A 370 21.62 -5.20 14.51
CA THR A 370 21.97 -4.29 13.40
C THR A 370 22.09 -2.83 13.84
N ALA A 371 21.68 -2.49 15.05
CA ALA A 371 21.77 -1.12 15.59
C ALA A 371 23.14 -0.80 16.25
N HIS A 372 24.03 -1.77 16.34
CA HIS A 372 25.42 -1.65 16.83
C HIS A 372 26.41 -1.78 15.69
#